data_8828f0c1981ce27726dd133c877b1fda
#
_entry.id   8828f0c1981ce27726dd133c877b1fda
#
_cell.length_a   1.000
_cell.length_b   1.000
_cell.length_c   1.000
_cell.angle_alpha   90.00
_cell.angle_beta   90.00
_cell.angle_gamma   90.00
#
_symmetry.space_group_name_H-M   'P 1'
#
loop_
_entity.id
_entity.type
_entity.pdbx_description
1 polymer ?
#
loop_
_entity_poly.entity_id
_entity_poly.type
_entity_poly.pdbx_seq_one_letter_code
_entity_poly.pdbx_strand_id
1 'polypeptide(L)' 'MIEVGDKIIINYMEGEPDYWGREGIVTRIDSMGHLHGTWGGLAVLPNEDDYTLIKKIN' A
#
# COMPACT_ATOMS: atom_id res chain seq x y z
N MET A 1 -0.57 -0.10 13.54
CA MET A 1 0.62 0.11 12.72
C MET A 1 0.64 -0.88 11.55
N ILE A 2 0.98 -0.41 10.37
CA ILE A 2 1.03 -1.28 9.18
C ILE A 2 2.22 -2.23 9.27
N GLU A 3 2.02 -3.47 8.81
CA GLU A 3 3.06 -4.50 8.86
C GLU A 3 3.08 -5.32 7.58
N VAL A 4 4.22 -5.91 7.28
CA VAL A 4 4.34 -6.88 6.19
C VAL A 4 3.33 -8.01 6.43
N GLY A 5 2.58 -8.36 5.39
CA GLY A 5 1.51 -9.35 5.46
C GLY A 5 0.12 -8.75 5.57
N ASP A 6 0.01 -7.48 5.96
CA ASP A 6 -1.29 -6.81 6.03
C ASP A 6 -1.87 -6.63 4.63
N LYS A 7 -3.21 -6.68 4.53
CA LYS A 7 -3.90 -6.41 3.27
C LYS A 7 -4.44 -4.99 3.29
N ILE A 8 -4.18 -4.26 2.21
CA ILE A 8 -4.65 -2.87 2.08
C ILE A 8 -5.38 -2.68 0.77
N ILE A 9 -6.18 -1.60 0.71
CA ILE A 9 -6.72 -1.08 -0.54
C ILE A 9 -6.13 0.32 -0.75
N ILE A 10 -5.70 0.60 -1.98
CA ILE A 10 -5.20 1.92 -2.36
C ILE A 10 -6.40 2.78 -2.73
N ASN A 11 -6.67 3.81 -1.94
CA ASN A 11 -7.77 4.72 -2.22
C ASN A 11 -7.34 5.79 -3.23
N TYR A 12 -6.08 6.21 -3.15
CA TYR A 12 -5.55 7.28 -3.99
C TYR A 12 -4.04 7.13 -4.09
N MET A 13 -3.49 7.27 -5.28
CA MET A 13 -2.05 7.29 -5.51
C MET A 13 -1.75 8.48 -6.41
N GLU A 14 -0.90 9.39 -5.92
CA GLU A 14 -0.56 10.64 -6.61
C GLU A 14 -0.01 10.36 -8.00
N GLY A 15 -0.64 10.93 -9.02
CA GLY A 15 -0.20 10.78 -10.40
C GLY A 15 -0.46 9.42 -11.03
N GLU A 16 -1.09 8.48 -10.31
CA GLU A 16 -1.28 7.11 -10.79
C GLU A 16 -2.72 6.63 -10.60
N PRO A 17 -3.66 7.20 -11.34
CA PRO A 17 -5.08 6.82 -11.16
C PRO A 17 -5.37 5.36 -11.47
N ASP A 18 -4.53 4.70 -12.26
CA ASP A 18 -4.71 3.27 -12.55
C ASP A 18 -4.57 2.40 -11.30
N TYR A 19 -3.92 2.92 -10.25
CA TYR A 19 -3.73 2.17 -9.02
C TYR A 19 -4.88 2.35 -8.03
N TRP A 20 -5.76 3.33 -8.26
CA TRP A 20 -6.86 3.60 -7.33
C TRP A 20 -7.80 2.40 -7.30
N GLY A 21 -8.08 1.91 -6.10
CA GLY A 21 -8.97 0.77 -5.89
C GLY A 21 -8.26 -0.58 -5.90
N ARG A 22 -6.96 -0.62 -6.17
CA ARG A 22 -6.24 -1.89 -6.13
C ARG A 22 -6.06 -2.35 -4.69
N GLU A 23 -6.19 -3.66 -4.49
CA GLU A 23 -5.95 -4.30 -3.20
C GLU A 23 -4.70 -5.15 -3.30
N GLY A 24 -4.06 -5.37 -2.18
CA GLY A 24 -2.90 -6.27 -2.17
C GLY A 24 -2.33 -6.45 -0.78
N ILE A 25 -1.32 -7.31 -0.72
CA ILE A 25 -0.64 -7.66 0.53
C ILE A 25 0.69 -6.91 0.56
N VAL A 26 0.98 -6.29 1.71
CA VAL A 26 2.27 -5.62 1.94
C VAL A 26 3.35 -6.68 2.01
N THR A 27 4.34 -6.60 1.14
CA THR A 27 5.45 -7.56 1.09
C THR A 27 6.73 -6.99 1.66
N ARG A 28 6.88 -5.66 1.67
CA ARG A 28 8.08 -5.01 2.19
C ARG A 28 7.75 -3.56 2.57
N ILE A 29 8.34 -3.10 3.66
CA ILE A 29 8.30 -1.69 4.03
C ILE A 29 9.76 -1.24 4.01
N ASP A 30 10.08 -0.27 3.15
CA ASP A 30 11.47 0.13 2.97
C ASP A 30 11.90 1.14 4.05
N SER A 31 13.16 1.55 4.00
CA SER A 31 13.74 2.41 5.04
C SER A 31 13.11 3.80 5.08
N MET A 32 12.41 4.21 4.03
CA MET A 32 11.71 5.49 3.99
C MET A 32 10.23 5.34 4.40
N GLY A 33 9.81 4.13 4.76
CA GLY A 33 8.43 3.88 5.16
C GLY A 33 7.49 3.67 3.99
N HIS A 34 8.01 3.50 2.77
CA HIS A 34 7.19 3.26 1.59
C HIS A 34 6.76 1.80 1.56
N LEU A 35 5.47 1.56 1.22
CA LEU A 35 4.91 0.21 1.23
C LEU A 35 5.00 -0.41 -0.15
N HIS A 36 5.60 -1.60 -0.21
CA HIS A 36 5.66 -2.41 -1.43
C HIS A 36 4.74 -3.61 -1.24
N GLY A 37 4.11 -4.05 -2.32
CA GLY A 37 3.17 -5.14 -2.19
C GLY A 37 2.71 -5.70 -3.52
N THR A 38 1.70 -6.56 -3.44
CA THR A 38 1.22 -7.32 -4.60
C THR A 38 0.32 -6.54 -5.53
N TRP A 39 0.04 -5.27 -5.23
CA TRP A 39 -0.82 -4.41 -6.07
C TRP A 39 -0.15 -3.95 -7.35
N GLY A 40 1.16 -4.07 -7.46
CA GLY A 40 1.91 -3.65 -8.65
C GLY A 40 3.28 -3.14 -8.29
N GLY A 41 3.99 -2.60 -9.29
CA GLY A 41 5.39 -2.21 -9.12
C GLY A 41 5.63 -0.90 -8.36
N LEU A 42 4.59 -0.08 -8.15
CA LEU A 42 4.76 1.20 -7.47
C LEU A 42 4.52 1.07 -5.99
N ALA A 43 5.37 1.74 -5.21
CA ALA A 43 5.22 1.76 -3.75
C ALA A 43 4.12 2.76 -3.36
N VAL A 44 3.42 2.45 -2.26
CA VAL A 44 2.53 3.41 -1.62
C VAL A 44 3.36 4.29 -0.70
N LEU A 45 3.27 5.61 -0.90
CA LEU A 45 3.98 6.61 -0.13
C LEU A 45 2.99 7.23 0.87
N PRO A 46 3.03 6.85 2.14
CA PRO A 46 1.97 7.25 3.09
C PRO A 46 1.77 8.76 3.24
N ASN A 47 2.78 9.57 2.90
CA ASN A 47 2.65 11.03 2.99
C ASN A 47 1.94 11.64 1.77
N GLU A 48 1.87 10.92 0.66
CA GLU A 48 1.31 11.43 -0.60
C GLU A 48 0.11 10.65 -1.08
N ASP A 49 0.05 9.37 -0.72
CA ASP A 49 -0.98 8.45 -1.16
C ASP A 49 -1.89 8.12 0.01
N ASP A 50 -3.08 7.60 -0.30
CA ASP A 50 -4.03 7.20 0.75
C ASP A 50 -4.36 5.73 0.60
N TYR A 51 -4.36 5.01 1.71
CA TYR A 51 -4.72 3.60 1.74
C TYR A 51 -5.52 3.29 2.99
N THR A 52 -6.28 2.19 2.94
CA THR A 52 -7.04 1.69 4.07
C THR A 52 -6.58 0.27 4.38
N LEU A 53 -6.31 0.00 5.64
CA LEU A 53 -6.02 -1.36 6.09
C LEU A 53 -7.32 -2.16 6.06
N ILE A 54 -7.33 -3.25 5.28
CA ILE A 54 -8.50 -4.12 5.15
C ILE A 54 -8.41 -5.27 6.14
N LYS A 55 -7.22 -5.86 6.29
CA LYS A 55 -7.05 -7.02 7.14
C LYS A 55 -5.63 -7.07 7.69
N LYS A 56 -5.51 -7.15 9.01
CA LYS A 56 -4.22 -7.35 9.68
C LYS A 56 -3.79 -8.80 9.52
N ILE A 57 -2.48 -9.00 9.38
CA ILE A 57 -1.91 -10.35 9.31
C ILE A 57 -2.10 -11.10 10.63
N ASN A 58 -2.13 -10.37 11.73
CA ASN A 58 -2.34 -10.97 13.08
C ASN A 58 -3.71 -10.65 13.60
#